data_ee99a29a15da9c1b5eda4f44bb004852
#
_entry.id   ee99a29a15da9c1b5eda4f44bb004852
#
_cell.length_a   1.000
_cell.length_b   1.000
_cell.length_c   1.000
_cell.angle_alpha   90.00
_cell.angle_beta   90.00
_cell.angle_gamma   90.00
#
_symmetry.space_group_name_H-M   'P 1'
#
loop_
_entity.id
_entity.type
_entity.pdbx_description
1 polymer ?
#
loop_
_entity_poly.entity_id
_entity_poly.type
_entity_poly.pdbx_seq_one_letter_code
_entity_poly.pdbx_strand_id
1 'polypeptide(L)'
;MLHRGAIRHCKACGAAVQYRLPDDGDTRERAVCPSCHVVHYENPLNVVGTVPFIDDRVLLCLRNIEPRKGKWTLPAGFMELGETVAEGAQRETAEEAGAHIELLDLFTLMNVVRVGQVHFFFRARLLGEHFDPGHETQEARLFREDEIPWDEIAFRTVRETLRCFFADRARGQFDLHQIDIA
;
A
#
# COMPACT_ATOMS: atom_id res chain seq x y z
N MET A 1 7.60 11.77 -3.90
CA MET A 1 8.26 10.54 -4.39
C MET A 1 9.32 10.16 -3.38
N LEU A 2 9.12 9.08 -2.65
CA LEU A 2 10.19 8.49 -1.85
C LEU A 2 11.16 7.80 -2.82
N HIS A 3 12.11 8.56 -3.38
CA HIS A 3 13.31 7.96 -3.96
C HIS A 3 14.08 7.37 -2.80
N ARG A 4 14.14 6.05 -2.69
CA ARG A 4 15.13 5.39 -1.85
C ARG A 4 16.50 5.87 -2.34
N GLY A 5 17.14 6.74 -1.58
CA GLY A 5 18.51 7.13 -1.85
C GLY A 5 19.41 5.90 -1.77
N ALA A 6 20.47 5.84 -2.58
CA ALA A 6 21.45 4.78 -2.50
C ALA A 6 21.96 4.62 -1.06
N ILE A 7 22.11 3.38 -0.60
CA ILE A 7 22.72 3.08 0.70
C ILE A 7 24.14 3.64 0.69
N ARG A 8 24.45 4.52 1.63
CA ARG A 8 25.78 5.15 1.73
C ARG A 8 26.63 4.54 2.84
N HIS A 9 25.99 4.04 3.90
CA HIS A 9 26.67 3.49 5.06
C HIS A 9 26.10 2.15 5.45
N CYS A 10 26.98 1.29 5.94
CA CYS A 10 26.63 -0.05 6.40
C CYS A 10 25.75 0.04 7.65
N LYS A 11 24.59 -0.65 7.64
CA LYS A 11 23.67 -0.70 8.78
C LYS A 11 24.24 -1.45 9.99
N ALA A 12 25.27 -2.33 9.77
CA ALA A 12 25.87 -3.11 10.83
C ALA A 12 27.04 -2.40 11.54
N CYS A 13 27.92 -1.68 10.80
CA CYS A 13 29.14 -1.10 11.39
C CYS A 13 29.33 0.39 11.10
N GLY A 14 28.45 1.03 10.34
CA GLY A 14 28.52 2.45 10.03
C GLY A 14 29.53 2.84 8.94
N ALA A 15 30.40 1.94 8.47
CA ALA A 15 31.39 2.24 7.43
C ALA A 15 30.70 2.56 6.07
N ALA A 16 31.35 3.38 5.24
CA ALA A 16 30.88 3.64 3.89
C ALA A 16 30.82 2.35 3.06
N VAL A 17 29.74 2.17 2.30
CA VAL A 17 29.57 0.99 1.43
C VAL A 17 30.06 1.29 0.02
N GLN A 18 30.33 0.22 -0.74
CA GLN A 18 30.68 0.26 -2.16
C GLN A 18 29.65 -0.57 -2.94
N TYR A 19 29.18 -0.04 -4.06
CA TYR A 19 28.34 -0.79 -4.99
C TYR A 19 29.23 -1.64 -5.88
N ARG A 20 29.14 -2.95 -5.72
CA ARG A 20 29.88 -3.95 -6.50
C ARG A 20 29.12 -5.28 -6.55
N LEU A 21 29.54 -6.18 -7.42
CA LEU A 21 29.04 -7.55 -7.39
C LEU A 21 29.51 -8.22 -6.09
N PRO A 22 28.61 -8.82 -5.32
CA PRO A 22 28.99 -9.62 -4.15
C PRO A 22 29.76 -10.88 -4.54
N ASP A 23 30.56 -11.38 -3.60
CA ASP A 23 31.38 -12.59 -3.82
C ASP A 23 30.59 -13.90 -3.62
N ASP A 24 29.23 -13.79 -3.42
CA ASP A 24 28.31 -14.91 -3.16
C ASP A 24 27.65 -15.48 -4.42
N GLY A 25 27.97 -14.94 -5.61
CA GLY A 25 27.41 -15.37 -6.89
C GLY A 25 26.21 -14.54 -7.36
N ASP A 26 25.84 -13.45 -6.64
CA ASP A 26 24.83 -12.51 -7.14
C ASP A 26 25.30 -11.85 -8.45
N THR A 27 24.37 -11.66 -9.38
CA THR A 27 24.61 -11.07 -10.70
C THR A 27 24.31 -9.58 -10.77
N ARG A 28 23.92 -8.98 -9.65
CA ARG A 28 23.59 -7.54 -9.54
C ARG A 28 24.52 -6.85 -8.56
N GLU A 29 24.90 -5.62 -8.86
CA GLU A 29 25.60 -4.78 -7.90
C GLU A 29 24.75 -4.56 -6.65
N ARG A 30 25.38 -4.71 -5.48
CA ARG A 30 24.80 -4.46 -4.16
C ARG A 30 25.65 -3.49 -3.37
N ALA A 31 25.09 -2.87 -2.38
CA ALA A 31 25.85 -2.11 -1.41
C ALA A 31 26.60 -3.09 -0.49
N VAL A 32 27.91 -3.24 -0.69
CA VAL A 32 28.78 -4.15 0.08
C VAL A 32 29.65 -3.33 1.01
N CYS A 33 29.72 -3.72 2.28
CA CYS A 33 30.60 -3.09 3.25
C CYS A 33 32.04 -3.62 3.10
N PRO A 34 33.06 -2.77 2.83
CA PRO A 34 34.44 -3.20 2.74
C PRO A 34 35.05 -3.56 4.10
N SER A 35 34.44 -3.09 5.22
CA SER A 35 34.97 -3.31 6.58
C SER A 35 34.45 -4.57 7.25
N CYS A 36 33.14 -4.87 7.12
CA CYS A 36 32.54 -6.05 7.77
C CYS A 36 31.93 -7.05 6.77
N HIS A 37 32.09 -6.81 5.48
CA HIS A 37 31.67 -7.65 4.37
C HIS A 37 30.15 -7.91 4.28
N VAL A 38 29.34 -7.21 5.05
CA VAL A 38 27.87 -7.31 4.95
C VAL A 38 27.40 -6.82 3.60
N VAL A 39 26.59 -7.63 2.92
CA VAL A 39 25.87 -7.28 1.70
C VAL A 39 24.47 -6.77 2.06
N HIS A 40 24.11 -5.60 1.57
CA HIS A 40 22.80 -5.00 1.80
C HIS A 40 21.89 -5.28 0.61
N TYR A 41 20.88 -6.10 0.83
CA TYR A 41 19.83 -6.34 -0.14
C TYR A 41 18.68 -5.34 0.05
N GLU A 42 18.15 -4.86 -1.06
CA GLU A 42 16.95 -4.02 -1.09
C GLU A 42 15.86 -4.71 -1.88
N ASN A 43 14.69 -4.79 -1.29
CA ASN A 43 13.49 -5.37 -1.88
C ASN A 43 12.42 -4.28 -2.06
N PRO A 44 11.42 -4.48 -2.95
CA PRO A 44 10.27 -3.61 -3.02
C PRO A 44 9.59 -3.48 -1.65
N LEU A 45 9.07 -2.28 -1.35
CA LEU A 45 8.24 -2.08 -0.18
C LEU A 45 6.85 -2.64 -0.43
N ASN A 46 6.31 -3.33 0.56
CA ASN A 46 4.94 -3.80 0.54
C ASN A 46 4.02 -2.71 1.12
N VAL A 47 2.98 -2.36 0.37
CA VAL A 47 1.88 -1.51 0.80
C VAL A 47 0.66 -2.39 0.92
N VAL A 48 0.00 -2.35 2.08
CA VAL A 48 -1.14 -3.20 2.40
C VAL A 48 -2.34 -2.34 2.77
N GLY A 49 -3.51 -2.71 2.29
CA GLY A 49 -4.72 -1.94 2.55
C GLY A 49 -5.99 -2.70 2.18
N THR A 50 -7.10 -2.02 2.30
CA THR A 50 -8.41 -2.62 2.04
C THR A 50 -9.26 -1.77 1.10
N VAL A 51 -10.26 -2.41 0.52
CA VAL A 51 -11.46 -1.79 -0.06
C VAL A 51 -12.59 -2.03 0.92
N PRO A 52 -12.79 -1.15 1.94
CA PRO A 52 -13.84 -1.32 2.89
C PRO A 52 -15.17 -0.92 2.25
N PHE A 53 -16.18 -1.78 2.32
CA PHE A 53 -17.46 -1.51 1.70
C PHE A 53 -18.64 -1.95 2.57
N ILE A 54 -19.75 -1.28 2.38
CA ILE A 54 -21.08 -1.66 2.93
C ILE A 54 -22.13 -1.35 1.86
N ASP A 55 -23.02 -2.30 1.60
CA ASP A 55 -24.03 -2.21 0.54
C ASP A 55 -23.39 -1.85 -0.82
N ASP A 56 -23.73 -0.70 -1.38
CA ASP A 56 -23.24 -0.17 -2.65
C ASP A 56 -22.16 0.91 -2.51
N ARG A 57 -21.65 1.13 -1.29
CA ARG A 57 -20.72 2.21 -0.97
C ARG A 57 -19.36 1.66 -0.55
N VAL A 58 -18.30 2.39 -0.88
CA VAL A 58 -16.93 2.16 -0.41
C VAL A 58 -16.49 3.28 0.51
N LEU A 59 -15.67 2.95 1.51
CA LEU A 59 -15.07 3.92 2.41
C LEU A 59 -13.79 4.47 1.80
N LEU A 60 -13.67 5.79 1.75
CA LEU A 60 -12.44 6.49 1.41
C LEU A 60 -12.01 7.40 2.55
N CYS A 61 -10.70 7.60 2.66
CA CYS A 61 -10.04 8.48 3.61
C CYS A 61 -9.47 9.72 2.91
N LEU A 62 -9.76 10.91 3.42
CA LEU A 62 -9.17 12.17 2.95
C LEU A 62 -7.82 12.37 3.64
N ARG A 63 -6.73 12.31 2.90
CA ARG A 63 -5.37 12.35 3.44
C ARG A 63 -5.06 13.66 4.17
N ASN A 64 -4.44 13.55 5.34
CA ASN A 64 -3.93 14.69 6.11
C ASN A 64 -2.40 14.84 6.04
N ILE A 65 -1.71 13.91 5.38
CA ILE A 65 -0.24 13.86 5.27
C ILE A 65 0.23 13.87 3.81
N GLU A 66 1.47 14.32 3.59
CA GLU A 66 2.14 14.18 2.29
C GLU A 66 2.66 12.73 2.08
N PRO A 67 2.78 12.27 0.84
CA PRO A 67 2.38 12.96 -0.40
C PRO A 67 0.85 12.96 -0.59
N ARG A 68 0.38 13.92 -1.40
CA ARG A 68 -1.03 14.00 -1.79
C ARG A 68 -2.01 14.36 -0.66
N LYS A 69 -1.59 15.19 0.28
CA LYS A 69 -2.49 15.78 1.28
C LYS A 69 -3.71 16.43 0.61
N GLY A 70 -4.91 16.23 1.18
CA GLY A 70 -6.17 16.73 0.65
C GLY A 70 -6.74 15.93 -0.53
N LYS A 71 -6.21 14.72 -0.81
CA LYS A 71 -6.73 13.80 -1.81
C LYS A 71 -7.33 12.56 -1.15
N TRP A 72 -8.29 11.93 -1.80
CA TRP A 72 -8.96 10.72 -1.34
C TRP A 72 -8.18 9.47 -1.66
N THR A 73 -8.19 8.52 -0.73
CA THR A 73 -7.51 7.22 -0.88
C THR A 73 -8.31 6.10 -0.22
N LEU A 74 -8.01 4.87 -0.57
CA LEU A 74 -8.35 3.72 0.27
C LEU A 74 -7.40 3.71 1.49
N PRO A 75 -7.85 3.22 2.66
CA PRO A 75 -6.97 3.03 3.81
C PRO A 75 -5.86 2.02 3.47
N ALA A 76 -4.61 2.47 3.54
CA ALA A 76 -3.45 1.65 3.20
C ALA A 76 -2.13 2.32 3.58
N GLY A 77 -1.19 1.54 4.10
CA GLY A 77 0.15 1.98 4.43
C GLY A 77 1.21 0.89 4.26
N PHE A 78 2.40 1.13 4.80
CA PHE A 78 3.49 0.17 4.70
C PHE A 78 3.30 -1.00 5.65
N MET A 79 3.52 -2.20 5.11
CA MET A 79 3.60 -3.41 5.91
C MET A 79 4.75 -3.35 6.90
N GLU A 80 4.50 -3.73 8.15
CA GLU A 80 5.49 -3.77 9.22
C GLU A 80 6.12 -5.16 9.38
N LEU A 81 7.28 -5.20 10.06
CA LEU A 81 7.91 -6.48 10.40
C LEU A 81 7.09 -7.20 11.48
N GLY A 82 6.87 -8.49 11.28
CA GLY A 82 6.18 -9.34 12.24
C GLY A 82 4.67 -9.46 12.02
N GLU A 83 4.13 -8.82 10.98
CA GLU A 83 2.74 -8.97 10.56
C GLU A 83 2.61 -9.64 9.19
N THR A 84 1.49 -10.30 8.96
CA THR A 84 1.08 -10.78 7.63
C THR A 84 0.49 -9.63 6.81
N VAL A 85 0.40 -9.80 5.48
CA VAL A 85 -0.25 -8.80 4.60
C VAL A 85 -1.71 -8.54 5.00
N ALA A 86 -2.40 -9.55 5.52
CA ALA A 86 -3.78 -9.46 6.01
C ALA A 86 -3.89 -8.66 7.31
N GLU A 87 -3.00 -8.92 8.27
CA GLU A 87 -2.94 -8.19 9.55
C GLU A 87 -2.60 -6.73 9.32
N GLY A 88 -1.60 -6.44 8.46
CA GLY A 88 -1.24 -5.06 8.12
C GLY A 88 -2.39 -4.30 7.43
N ALA A 89 -3.12 -4.93 6.53
CA ALA A 89 -4.28 -4.30 5.89
C ALA A 89 -5.41 -3.98 6.88
N GLN A 90 -5.64 -4.85 7.88
CA GLN A 90 -6.61 -4.59 8.94
C GLN A 90 -6.14 -3.46 9.87
N ARG A 91 -4.86 -3.46 10.27
CA ARG A 91 -4.25 -2.42 11.10
C ARG A 91 -4.38 -1.06 10.44
N GLU A 92 -3.95 -0.92 9.18
CA GLU A 92 -4.03 0.34 8.44
C GLU A 92 -5.48 0.85 8.34
N THR A 93 -6.45 -0.04 8.11
CA THR A 93 -7.87 0.34 8.07
C THR A 93 -8.37 0.85 9.41
N ALA A 94 -7.95 0.22 10.51
CA ALA A 94 -8.31 0.66 11.85
C ALA A 94 -7.62 1.99 12.21
N GLU A 95 -6.34 2.17 11.87
CA GLU A 95 -5.57 3.37 12.17
C GLU A 95 -6.01 4.59 11.35
N GLU A 96 -6.21 4.43 10.03
CA GLU A 96 -6.55 5.54 9.14
C GLU A 96 -8.04 5.90 9.17
N ALA A 97 -8.94 4.92 9.29
CA ALA A 97 -10.38 5.15 9.21
C ALA A 97 -11.12 4.98 10.54
N GLY A 98 -10.51 4.34 11.56
CA GLY A 98 -11.22 3.92 12.76
C GLY A 98 -12.37 2.95 12.47
N ALA A 99 -12.29 2.22 11.36
CA ALA A 99 -13.35 1.36 10.88
C ALA A 99 -13.20 -0.09 11.38
N HIS A 100 -14.31 -0.69 11.79
CA HIS A 100 -14.37 -2.12 12.09
C HIS A 100 -14.76 -2.89 10.83
N ILE A 101 -13.96 -3.88 10.47
CA ILE A 101 -14.11 -4.66 9.24
C ILE A 101 -14.07 -6.18 9.46
N GLU A 102 -14.74 -6.88 8.59
CA GLU A 102 -14.49 -8.30 8.31
C GLU A 102 -13.64 -8.38 7.05
N LEU A 103 -12.39 -8.82 7.19
CA LEU A 103 -11.49 -8.99 6.06
C LEU A 103 -11.95 -10.18 5.20
N LEU A 104 -11.99 -9.99 3.90
CA LEU A 104 -12.36 -11.02 2.93
C LEU A 104 -11.10 -11.50 2.16
N ASP A 105 -11.19 -11.62 0.87
CA ASP A 105 -10.14 -12.11 -0.01
C ASP A 105 -9.19 -11.00 -0.47
N LEU A 106 -7.96 -11.40 -0.83
CA LEU A 106 -7.04 -10.54 -1.57
C LEU A 106 -7.66 -10.22 -2.94
N PHE A 107 -7.81 -8.94 -3.22
CA PHE A 107 -8.55 -8.48 -4.37
C PHE A 107 -7.66 -7.90 -5.49
N THR A 108 -6.70 -7.04 -5.13
CA THR A 108 -5.73 -6.56 -6.10
C THR A 108 -4.30 -6.73 -5.61
N LEU A 109 -3.42 -7.18 -6.53
CA LEU A 109 -1.97 -7.16 -6.39
C LEU A 109 -1.40 -6.27 -7.49
N MET A 110 -0.75 -5.18 -7.12
CA MET A 110 -0.23 -4.22 -8.08
C MET A 110 1.27 -4.01 -7.94
N ASN A 111 1.99 -4.23 -9.04
CA ASN A 111 3.42 -3.94 -9.13
C ASN A 111 3.63 -2.48 -9.55
N VAL A 112 4.22 -1.66 -8.69
CA VAL A 112 4.56 -0.27 -8.97
C VAL A 112 6.08 -0.16 -9.12
N VAL A 113 6.57 -0.71 -10.22
CA VAL A 113 8.01 -0.93 -10.47
C VAL A 113 8.81 0.37 -10.37
N ARG A 114 8.28 1.46 -10.91
CA ARG A 114 8.95 2.78 -10.93
C ARG A 114 9.34 3.33 -9.56
N VAL A 115 8.59 2.97 -8.51
CA VAL A 115 8.84 3.41 -7.14
C VAL A 115 9.30 2.28 -6.22
N GLY A 116 9.45 1.06 -6.75
CA GLY A 116 9.88 -0.10 -5.99
C GLY A 116 8.88 -0.50 -4.91
N GLN A 117 7.60 -0.61 -5.27
CA GLN A 117 6.53 -1.01 -4.35
C GLN A 117 5.70 -2.13 -4.95
N VAL A 118 5.10 -2.95 -4.06
CA VAL A 118 4.03 -3.90 -4.38
C VAL A 118 2.86 -3.58 -3.45
N HIS A 119 1.68 -3.38 -4.03
CA HIS A 119 0.47 -3.03 -3.30
C HIS A 119 -0.49 -4.23 -3.25
N PHE A 120 -1.02 -4.50 -2.06
CA PHE A 120 -1.99 -5.56 -1.79
C PHE A 120 -3.26 -4.91 -1.22
N PHE A 121 -4.37 -5.00 -1.93
CA PHE A 121 -5.67 -4.58 -1.41
C PHE A 121 -6.59 -5.76 -1.23
N PHE A 122 -7.14 -5.90 -0.03
CA PHE A 122 -8.16 -6.88 0.30
C PHE A 122 -9.55 -6.24 0.19
N ARG A 123 -10.54 -7.02 -0.20
CA ARG A 123 -11.92 -6.63 0.07
C ARG A 123 -12.19 -6.76 1.57
N ALA A 124 -12.97 -5.83 2.10
CA ALA A 124 -13.33 -5.85 3.51
C ALA A 124 -14.76 -5.35 3.71
N ARG A 125 -15.58 -6.15 4.40
CA ARG A 125 -16.93 -5.73 4.75
C ARG A 125 -16.89 -4.85 5.99
N LEU A 126 -17.51 -3.67 5.93
CA LEU A 126 -17.69 -2.82 7.09
C LEU A 126 -18.73 -3.44 8.04
N LEU A 127 -18.43 -3.44 9.33
CA LEU A 127 -19.33 -3.94 10.39
C LEU A 127 -20.20 -2.82 10.97
N GLY A 128 -20.10 -1.61 10.46
CA GLY A 128 -20.88 -0.43 10.84
C GLY A 128 -20.46 0.79 10.06
N GLU A 129 -21.16 1.92 10.26
CA GLU A 129 -20.89 3.19 9.59
C GLU A 129 -20.35 4.26 10.55
N HIS A 130 -19.79 3.84 11.68
CA HIS A 130 -19.08 4.73 12.59
C HIS A 130 -17.59 4.69 12.28
N PHE A 131 -17.00 5.87 12.03
CA PHE A 131 -15.60 6.04 11.68
C PHE A 131 -14.96 7.04 12.67
N ASP A 132 -13.77 6.70 13.15
CA ASP A 132 -12.96 7.55 14.03
C ASP A 132 -11.55 7.66 13.43
N PRO A 133 -11.38 8.50 12.40
CA PRO A 133 -10.15 8.56 11.64
C PRO A 133 -8.97 9.04 12.50
N GLY A 134 -7.81 8.37 12.33
CA GLY A 134 -6.57 8.75 12.96
C GLY A 134 -5.98 10.07 12.41
N HIS A 135 -4.85 10.48 12.95
CA HIS A 135 -4.23 11.79 12.65
C HIS A 135 -3.79 11.95 11.18
N GLU A 136 -3.62 10.85 10.43
CA GLU A 136 -3.23 10.85 9.02
C GLU A 136 -4.43 11.07 8.07
N THR A 137 -5.64 11.06 8.59
CA THR A 137 -6.89 11.21 7.85
C THR A 137 -7.70 12.41 8.37
N GLN A 138 -8.11 13.30 7.45
CA GLN A 138 -8.96 14.45 7.79
C GLN A 138 -10.44 14.05 7.92
N GLU A 139 -10.88 13.14 7.07
CA GLU A 139 -12.26 12.68 6.94
C GLU A 139 -12.28 11.25 6.40
N ALA A 140 -13.12 10.39 6.96
CA ALA A 140 -13.45 9.08 6.43
C ALA A 140 -14.95 9.10 6.02
N ARG A 141 -15.24 8.77 4.74
CA ARG A 141 -16.58 8.90 4.18
C ARG A 141 -16.92 7.79 3.19
N LEU A 142 -18.19 7.38 3.20
CA LEU A 142 -18.76 6.44 2.25
C LEU A 142 -19.16 7.12 0.94
N PHE A 143 -18.87 6.45 -0.17
CA PHE A 143 -19.18 6.91 -1.53
C PHE A 143 -19.82 5.79 -2.35
N ARG A 144 -20.88 6.10 -3.08
CA ARG A 144 -21.30 5.30 -4.22
C ARG A 144 -20.33 5.52 -5.39
N GLU A 145 -20.40 4.67 -6.41
CA GLU A 145 -19.53 4.78 -7.59
C GLU A 145 -19.66 6.14 -8.29
N ASP A 146 -20.85 6.65 -8.45
CA ASP A 146 -21.16 7.94 -9.09
C ASP A 146 -20.80 9.17 -8.23
N GLU A 147 -20.60 8.98 -6.94
CA GLU A 147 -20.20 10.03 -5.99
C GLU A 147 -18.66 10.12 -5.83
N ILE A 148 -17.90 9.14 -6.32
CA ILE A 148 -16.44 9.13 -6.16
C ILE A 148 -15.80 10.30 -6.88
N PRO A 149 -15.01 11.12 -6.18
CA PRO A 149 -14.29 12.24 -6.79
C PRO A 149 -13.05 11.72 -7.55
N TRP A 150 -13.26 11.09 -8.70
CA TRP A 150 -12.23 10.38 -9.47
C TRP A 150 -10.97 11.20 -9.76
N ASP A 151 -11.11 12.52 -9.96
CA ASP A 151 -9.97 13.42 -10.21
C ASP A 151 -9.23 13.80 -8.92
N GLU A 152 -9.84 13.55 -7.77
CA GLU A 152 -9.27 13.79 -6.45
C GLU A 152 -8.72 12.51 -5.80
N ILE A 153 -8.71 11.39 -6.50
CA ILE A 153 -8.07 10.15 -6.01
C ILE A 153 -6.54 10.31 -6.03
N ALA A 154 -5.92 10.07 -4.87
CA ALA A 154 -4.50 10.35 -4.62
C ALA A 154 -3.55 9.52 -5.50
N PHE A 155 -3.84 8.23 -5.69
CA PHE A 155 -2.92 7.29 -6.30
C PHE A 155 -3.60 6.49 -7.43
N ARG A 156 -2.82 6.20 -8.48
CA ARG A 156 -3.29 5.38 -9.59
C ARG A 156 -3.69 3.97 -9.13
N THR A 157 -2.94 3.38 -8.20
CA THR A 157 -3.26 2.06 -7.64
C THR A 157 -4.65 2.03 -7.00
N VAL A 158 -5.01 3.04 -6.21
CA VAL A 158 -6.35 3.19 -5.62
C VAL A 158 -7.42 3.33 -6.71
N ARG A 159 -7.17 4.17 -7.71
CA ARG A 159 -8.12 4.37 -8.83
C ARG A 159 -8.39 3.06 -9.58
N GLU A 160 -7.36 2.29 -9.91
CA GLU A 160 -7.51 1.02 -10.62
C GLU A 160 -8.18 -0.04 -9.71
N THR A 161 -7.83 -0.09 -8.41
CA THR A 161 -8.52 -0.98 -7.45
C THR A 161 -10.02 -0.69 -7.39
N LEU A 162 -10.42 0.58 -7.28
CA LEU A 162 -11.83 0.98 -7.26
C LEU A 162 -12.55 0.63 -8.56
N ARG A 163 -11.92 0.83 -9.73
CA ARG A 163 -12.49 0.45 -11.03
C ARG A 163 -12.73 -1.06 -11.12
N CYS A 164 -11.76 -1.87 -10.70
CA CYS A 164 -11.93 -3.32 -10.63
C CYS A 164 -13.08 -3.69 -9.70
N PHE A 165 -13.15 -3.05 -8.51
CA PHE A 165 -14.18 -3.34 -7.52
C PHE A 165 -15.60 -3.11 -8.05
N PHE A 166 -15.87 -1.95 -8.66
CA PHE A 166 -17.20 -1.67 -9.19
C PHE A 166 -17.53 -2.49 -10.43
N ALA A 167 -16.55 -2.78 -11.30
CA ALA A 167 -16.74 -3.66 -12.44
C ALA A 167 -17.11 -5.09 -12.02
N ASP A 168 -16.41 -5.64 -11.01
CA ASP A 168 -16.67 -6.98 -10.48
C ASP A 168 -18.02 -7.01 -9.76
N ARG A 169 -18.33 -5.99 -8.98
CA ARG A 169 -19.62 -5.83 -8.33
C ARG A 169 -20.78 -5.85 -9.33
N ALA A 170 -20.67 -5.12 -10.45
CA ALA A 170 -21.69 -5.10 -11.49
C ALA A 170 -21.89 -6.48 -12.13
N ARG A 171 -20.84 -7.32 -12.16
CA ARG A 171 -20.91 -8.72 -12.65
C ARG A 171 -21.40 -9.71 -11.58
N GLY A 172 -21.39 -9.30 -10.30
CA GLY A 172 -21.67 -10.17 -9.17
C GLY A 172 -20.60 -11.23 -8.87
N GLN A 173 -19.40 -11.06 -9.44
CA GLN A 173 -18.26 -11.96 -9.27
C GLN A 173 -16.99 -11.13 -9.02
N PHE A 174 -16.24 -11.50 -7.97
CA PHE A 174 -14.99 -10.87 -7.61
C PHE A 174 -13.83 -11.83 -7.83
N ASP A 175 -12.85 -11.39 -8.60
CA ASP A 175 -11.65 -12.15 -8.94
C ASP A 175 -10.40 -11.41 -8.43
N LEU A 176 -9.28 -12.12 -8.30
CA LEU A 176 -7.99 -11.48 -8.01
C LEU A 176 -7.47 -10.77 -9.26
N HIS A 177 -7.23 -9.47 -9.17
CA HIS A 177 -6.63 -8.67 -10.23
C HIS A 177 -5.14 -8.46 -9.99
N GLN A 178 -4.31 -8.90 -10.93
CA GLN A 178 -2.87 -8.62 -10.94
C GLN A 178 -2.57 -7.57 -12.00
N ILE A 179 -2.00 -6.42 -11.60
CA ILE A 179 -1.84 -5.25 -12.46
C ILE A 179 -0.43 -4.67 -12.33
N ASP A 180 0.19 -4.37 -13.46
CA ASP A 180 1.46 -3.64 -13.51
C ASP A 180 1.19 -2.15 -13.76
N ILE A 181 1.64 -1.30 -12.83
CA ILE A 181 1.54 0.15 -12.94
C ILE A 181 2.84 0.71 -13.50
N ALA A 182 2.77 1.20 -14.73
CA ALA A 182 3.86 1.85 -15.43
C ALA A 182 4.10 3.30 -14.96
#